data_a746c891ac67b19f614379edcf1a1bf2
#
_entry.id   a746c891ac67b19f614379edcf1a1bf2
#
_cell.length_a   1.000
_cell.length_b   1.000
_cell.length_c   1.000
_cell.angle_alpha   90.00
_cell.angle_beta   90.00
_cell.angle_gamma   90.00
#
_symmetry.space_group_name_H-M   'P 1'
#
loop_
_entity.id
_entity.type
_entity.pdbx_description
1 polymer ?
#
loop_
_entity_poly.entity_id
_entity_poly.type
_entity_poly.pdbx_seq_one_letter_code
_entity_poly.pdbx_strand_id
1 'polypeptide(L)'
;MIAAVGRISHAEHRSILAIHAGLPRRGVPICMRSVGNLLDRYDELLALSLSDVSRLRRPTAAAVRVILALDGLQPDVAHEVFWVLRDVLGGEVLLARSPLSSGQEGLARLIGEVKGVLGVPIAGVMSDGHHSIRKAVAEALPGVPHQPCQFHYLREAARPIYEADRHAKVLLKKKVRGIRPIEWRLEGRDDSESRAAREHCAAVRSALADDGRPPLEAPGLKLEGRLSAIAASLDRVARRRVSRGN
;
A
#
# COMPACT_ATOMS: atom_id res chain seq x y z
N MET A 1 8.83 -19.54 19.06
CA MET A 1 9.73 -18.93 18.07
C MET A 1 8.99 -18.43 16.85
N ILE A 2 8.16 -19.23 16.15
CA ILE A 2 7.35 -18.84 15.00
C ILE A 2 6.60 -17.53 15.24
N ALA A 3 5.79 -17.44 16.32
CA ALA A 3 5.02 -16.24 16.66
C ALA A 3 5.90 -15.01 16.94
N ALA A 4 7.10 -15.19 17.52
CA ALA A 4 8.01 -14.09 17.76
C ALA A 4 8.59 -13.53 16.45
N VAL A 5 9.01 -14.39 15.53
CA VAL A 5 9.52 -13.99 14.20
C VAL A 5 8.42 -13.29 13.39
N GLY A 6 7.22 -13.87 13.34
CA GLY A 6 6.07 -13.26 12.66
C GLY A 6 5.71 -11.90 13.22
N ARG A 7 5.64 -11.74 14.55
CA ARG A 7 5.38 -10.45 15.20
C ARG A 7 6.44 -9.41 14.81
N ILE A 8 7.73 -9.76 14.89
CA ILE A 8 8.82 -8.82 14.55
C ILE A 8 8.74 -8.41 13.08
N SER A 9 8.39 -9.33 12.18
CA SER A 9 8.23 -9.02 10.77
C SER A 9 7.02 -8.13 10.51
N HIS A 10 5.83 -8.54 10.95
CA HIS A 10 4.56 -7.89 10.57
C HIS A 10 4.19 -6.69 11.44
N ALA A 11 4.43 -6.75 12.76
CA ALA A 11 4.08 -5.66 13.67
C ALA A 11 5.18 -4.60 13.79
N GLU A 12 6.46 -5.01 13.69
CA GLU A 12 7.60 -4.10 13.77
C GLU A 12 8.20 -3.76 12.39
N HIS A 13 7.65 -4.31 11.31
CA HIS A 13 8.08 -4.10 9.92
C HIS A 13 9.57 -4.36 9.68
N ARG A 14 10.14 -5.38 10.33
CA ARG A 14 11.55 -5.75 10.19
C ARG A 14 11.77 -6.72 9.05
N SER A 15 12.82 -6.47 8.26
CA SER A 15 13.26 -7.41 7.22
C SER A 15 13.85 -8.70 7.83
N ILE A 16 13.86 -9.79 7.05
CA ILE A 16 14.47 -11.08 7.45
C ILE A 16 15.92 -10.86 7.91
N LEU A 17 16.68 -10.01 7.22
CA LEU A 17 18.05 -9.69 7.60
C LEU A 17 18.14 -9.01 8.96
N ALA A 18 17.27 -8.04 9.24
CA ALA A 18 17.22 -7.34 10.52
C ALA A 18 16.78 -8.28 11.67
N ILE A 19 15.83 -9.17 11.40
CA ILE A 19 15.40 -10.20 12.38
C ILE A 19 16.55 -11.13 12.68
N HIS A 20 17.23 -11.67 11.66
CA HIS A 20 18.36 -12.56 11.81
C HIS A 20 19.49 -11.91 12.63
N ALA A 21 19.85 -10.65 12.35
CA ALA A 21 20.87 -9.92 13.09
C ALA A 21 20.52 -9.67 14.57
N GLY A 22 19.22 -9.60 14.91
CA GLY A 22 18.73 -9.38 16.27
C GLY A 22 18.61 -10.64 17.13
N LEU A 23 18.40 -11.80 16.52
CA LEU A 23 18.13 -13.06 17.23
C LEU A 23 19.31 -13.59 18.06
N PRO A 24 20.57 -13.55 17.60
CA PRO A 24 21.72 -13.99 18.40
C PRO A 24 21.86 -13.21 19.70
N ARG A 25 21.56 -11.90 19.69
CA ARG A 25 21.59 -11.05 20.90
C ARG A 25 20.53 -11.47 21.95
N ARG A 26 19.51 -12.21 21.52
CA ARG A 26 18.46 -12.78 22.37
C ARG A 26 18.69 -14.27 22.70
N GLY A 27 19.90 -14.77 22.45
CA GLY A 27 20.29 -16.16 22.73
C GLY A 27 19.73 -17.19 21.72
N VAL A 28 19.32 -16.74 20.51
CA VAL A 28 18.75 -17.61 19.47
C VAL A 28 19.64 -17.60 18.22
N PRO A 29 20.72 -18.37 18.18
CA PRO A 29 21.61 -18.46 17.03
C PRO A 29 21.03 -19.39 15.96
N ILE A 30 20.28 -18.83 15.00
CA ILE A 30 19.76 -19.58 13.84
C ILE A 30 20.21 -18.91 12.54
N CYS A 31 20.31 -19.68 11.45
CA CYS A 31 20.69 -19.12 10.16
C CYS A 31 19.55 -18.33 9.52
N MET A 32 19.88 -17.45 8.59
CA MET A 32 18.92 -16.59 7.89
C MET A 32 17.83 -17.38 7.15
N ARG A 33 18.18 -18.53 6.56
CA ARG A 33 17.21 -19.43 5.91
C ARG A 33 16.17 -19.95 6.90
N SER A 34 16.60 -20.28 8.13
CA SER A 34 15.66 -20.71 9.19
C SER A 34 14.71 -19.59 9.61
N VAL A 35 15.15 -18.33 9.59
CA VAL A 35 14.27 -17.19 9.84
C VAL A 35 13.20 -17.08 8.75
N GLY A 36 13.59 -17.24 7.46
CA GLY A 36 12.65 -17.29 6.34
C GLY A 36 11.62 -18.41 6.52
N ASN A 37 12.08 -19.64 6.74
CA ASN A 37 11.18 -20.79 6.93
C ASN A 37 10.21 -20.62 8.13
N LEU A 38 10.66 -19.96 9.22
CA LEU A 38 9.78 -19.65 10.36
C LEU A 38 8.75 -18.58 10.03
N LEU A 39 9.09 -17.62 9.19
CA LEU A 39 8.17 -16.60 8.72
C LEU A 39 7.11 -17.21 7.79
N ASP A 40 7.52 -17.99 6.80
CA ASP A 40 6.60 -18.71 5.90
C ASP A 40 5.61 -19.57 6.70
N ARG A 41 6.12 -20.29 7.73
CA ARG A 41 5.29 -21.09 8.61
C ARG A 41 4.31 -20.25 9.45
N TYR A 42 4.73 -19.06 9.85
CA TYR A 42 3.84 -18.14 10.55
C TYR A 42 2.72 -17.66 9.65
N ASP A 43 3.05 -17.31 8.39
CA ASP A 43 2.08 -16.82 7.40
C ASP A 43 1.06 -17.92 7.03
N GLU A 44 1.50 -19.18 6.87
CA GLU A 44 0.61 -20.33 6.70
C GLU A 44 -0.37 -20.50 7.88
N LEU A 45 0.14 -20.47 9.10
CA LEU A 45 -0.69 -20.60 10.31
C LEU A 45 -1.66 -19.43 10.47
N LEU A 46 -1.22 -18.22 10.12
CA LEU A 46 -2.06 -17.04 10.14
C LEU A 46 -3.18 -17.15 9.10
N ALA A 47 -2.86 -17.56 7.88
CA ALA A 47 -3.84 -17.78 6.81
C ALA A 47 -4.90 -18.81 7.21
N LEU A 48 -4.48 -19.96 7.77
CA LEU A 48 -5.40 -20.97 8.29
C LEU A 48 -6.28 -20.42 9.42
N SER A 49 -5.70 -19.70 10.37
CA SER A 49 -6.46 -19.07 11.46
C SER A 49 -7.48 -18.06 10.95
N LEU A 50 -7.12 -17.23 9.99
CA LEU A 50 -8.01 -16.20 9.43
C LEU A 50 -9.10 -16.77 8.52
N SER A 51 -8.89 -17.96 7.96
CA SER A 51 -9.90 -18.66 7.15
C SER A 51 -10.93 -19.43 7.97
N ASP A 52 -10.67 -19.68 9.28
CA ASP A 52 -11.56 -20.41 10.18
C ASP A 52 -12.37 -19.47 11.06
N VAL A 53 -13.67 -19.38 10.79
CA VAL A 53 -14.60 -18.58 11.60
C VAL A 53 -14.91 -19.19 12.97
N SER A 54 -14.61 -20.46 13.20
CA SER A 54 -14.91 -21.14 14.48
C SER A 54 -14.15 -20.50 15.65
N ARG A 55 -13.00 -19.87 15.39
CA ARG A 55 -12.21 -19.10 16.37
C ARG A 55 -13.01 -17.95 17.00
N LEU A 56 -14.00 -17.40 16.28
CA LEU A 56 -14.83 -16.29 16.75
C LEU A 56 -15.87 -16.70 17.81
N ARG A 57 -16.05 -18.00 18.05
CA ARG A 57 -16.91 -18.52 19.13
C ARG A 57 -16.37 -18.25 20.53
N ARG A 58 -15.09 -17.88 20.65
CA ARG A 58 -14.55 -17.39 21.91
C ARG A 58 -15.06 -15.96 22.10
N PRO A 59 -15.82 -15.67 23.18
CA PRO A 59 -16.32 -14.33 23.38
C PRO A 59 -15.13 -13.37 23.42
N THR A 60 -15.05 -12.46 22.47
CA THR A 60 -14.31 -11.22 22.64
C THR A 60 -15.05 -10.48 23.75
N ALA A 61 -14.61 -10.66 24.99
CA ALA A 61 -15.32 -10.34 26.22
C ALA A 61 -15.68 -8.84 26.39
N ALA A 62 -15.46 -8.00 25.40
CA ALA A 62 -15.68 -6.56 25.45
C ALA A 62 -16.61 -6.01 24.36
N ALA A 63 -16.91 -6.75 23.29
CA ALA A 63 -17.69 -6.21 22.19
C ALA A 63 -19.19 -6.37 22.42
N VAL A 64 -19.91 -5.28 22.63
CA VAL A 64 -21.39 -5.24 22.69
C VAL A 64 -22.00 -5.35 21.28
N ARG A 65 -21.25 -4.98 20.25
CA ARG A 65 -21.65 -4.93 18.84
C ARG A 65 -20.43 -4.89 17.92
N VAL A 66 -20.63 -5.23 16.66
CA VAL A 66 -19.59 -5.19 15.61
C VAL A 66 -20.05 -4.22 14.51
N ILE A 67 -19.13 -3.45 13.95
CA ILE A 67 -19.28 -2.79 12.65
C ILE A 67 -18.41 -3.56 11.67
N LEU A 68 -19.05 -4.20 10.70
CA LEU A 68 -18.36 -5.06 9.74
C LEU A 68 -17.82 -4.25 8.57
N ALA A 69 -16.50 -4.26 8.37
CA ALA A 69 -15.89 -3.77 7.13
C ALA A 69 -15.63 -4.94 6.18
N LEU A 70 -15.97 -4.75 4.90
CA LEU A 70 -15.68 -5.66 3.81
C LEU A 70 -14.76 -4.98 2.81
N ASP A 71 -13.66 -5.65 2.46
CA ASP A 71 -12.75 -5.21 1.42
C ASP A 71 -12.24 -6.41 0.62
N GLY A 72 -12.09 -6.23 -0.70
CA GLY A 72 -11.56 -7.24 -1.61
C GLY A 72 -10.14 -6.88 -2.02
N LEU A 73 -9.18 -7.75 -1.71
CA LEU A 73 -7.81 -7.63 -2.13
C LEU A 73 -7.58 -8.50 -3.36
N GLN A 74 -7.11 -7.89 -4.44
CA GLN A 74 -6.69 -8.59 -5.65
C GLN A 74 -5.18 -8.39 -5.81
N PRO A 75 -4.35 -9.34 -5.34
CA PRO A 75 -2.90 -9.20 -5.33
C PRO A 75 -2.31 -9.09 -6.73
N ASP A 76 -2.87 -9.83 -7.70
CA ASP A 76 -2.43 -9.83 -9.08
C ASP A 76 -3.61 -9.84 -10.06
N VAL A 77 -3.38 -9.34 -11.28
CA VAL A 77 -4.37 -9.36 -12.37
C VAL A 77 -4.68 -10.82 -12.74
N ALA A 78 -5.96 -11.16 -12.82
CA ALA A 78 -6.50 -12.49 -13.13
C ALA A 78 -6.42 -13.53 -11.99
N HIS A 79 -5.99 -13.17 -10.80
CA HIS A 79 -6.10 -14.02 -9.61
C HIS A 79 -7.43 -13.81 -8.87
N GLU A 80 -7.80 -14.80 -8.06
CA GLU A 80 -9.00 -14.73 -7.23
C GLU A 80 -8.94 -13.56 -6.25
N VAL A 81 -10.09 -12.93 -6.01
CA VAL A 81 -10.20 -11.86 -5.02
C VAL A 81 -10.19 -12.47 -3.61
N PHE A 82 -9.28 -12.01 -2.79
CA PHE A 82 -9.19 -12.37 -1.39
C PHE A 82 -10.03 -11.40 -0.56
N TRP A 83 -11.11 -11.89 0.02
CA TRP A 83 -12.04 -11.09 0.80
C TRP A 83 -11.66 -11.05 2.27
N VAL A 84 -11.64 -9.85 2.82
CA VAL A 84 -11.35 -9.59 4.23
C VAL A 84 -12.59 -8.99 4.89
N LEU A 85 -13.07 -9.65 5.94
CA LEU A 85 -14.13 -9.18 6.82
C LEU A 85 -13.49 -8.79 8.16
N ARG A 86 -13.67 -7.55 8.58
CA ARG A 86 -13.04 -6.98 9.77
C ARG A 86 -14.05 -6.29 10.66
N ASP A 87 -13.86 -6.40 11.99
CA ASP A 87 -14.54 -5.51 12.94
C ASP A 87 -13.80 -4.15 12.97
N VAL A 88 -14.52 -3.08 12.65
CA VAL A 88 -13.98 -1.71 12.65
C VAL A 88 -13.73 -1.22 14.08
N LEU A 89 -14.58 -1.59 15.04
CA LEU A 89 -14.49 -1.14 16.43
C LEU A 89 -13.35 -1.82 17.19
N GLY A 90 -13.27 -3.15 17.05
CA GLY A 90 -12.23 -3.96 17.70
C GLY A 90 -10.92 -4.01 16.94
N GLY A 91 -10.91 -3.64 15.65
CA GLY A 91 -9.76 -3.74 14.78
C GLY A 91 -9.37 -5.17 14.39
N GLU A 92 -10.20 -6.15 14.72
CA GLU A 92 -9.93 -7.58 14.49
C GLU A 92 -10.34 -8.01 13.09
N VAL A 93 -9.52 -8.81 12.41
CA VAL A 93 -9.91 -9.53 11.20
C VAL A 93 -10.75 -10.72 11.59
N LEU A 94 -12.01 -10.72 11.21
CA LEU A 94 -12.98 -11.75 11.54
C LEU A 94 -12.83 -12.96 10.61
N LEU A 95 -12.69 -12.70 9.31
CA LEU A 95 -12.50 -13.71 8.28
C LEU A 95 -11.66 -13.15 7.13
N ALA A 96 -10.75 -13.95 6.60
CA ALA A 96 -10.04 -13.64 5.38
C ALA A 96 -9.98 -14.91 4.51
N ARG A 97 -10.62 -14.87 3.34
CA ARG A 97 -10.76 -16.04 2.46
C ARG A 97 -11.01 -15.64 1.01
N SER A 98 -10.53 -16.49 0.09
CA SER A 98 -10.87 -16.45 -1.32
C SER A 98 -12.04 -17.40 -1.55
N PRO A 99 -13.27 -16.94 -1.80
CA PRO A 99 -14.39 -17.82 -2.15
C PRO A 99 -14.25 -18.29 -3.61
N LEU A 100 -14.83 -19.44 -3.93
CA LEU A 100 -14.89 -19.99 -5.29
C LEU A 100 -15.59 -19.04 -6.29
N SER A 101 -16.41 -18.11 -5.79
CA SER A 101 -17.08 -17.08 -6.57
C SER A 101 -17.09 -15.77 -5.79
N SER A 102 -16.60 -14.69 -6.42
CA SER A 102 -16.66 -13.31 -5.89
C SER A 102 -18.02 -12.63 -6.16
N GLY A 103 -19.02 -13.38 -6.61
CA GLY A 103 -20.36 -12.90 -6.85
C GLY A 103 -21.14 -12.64 -5.56
N GLN A 104 -22.35 -12.08 -5.71
CA GLN A 104 -23.25 -11.77 -4.61
C GLN A 104 -23.44 -12.93 -3.62
N GLU A 105 -23.73 -14.13 -4.14
CA GLU A 105 -24.00 -15.32 -3.32
C GLU A 105 -22.78 -15.76 -2.48
N GLY A 106 -21.59 -15.73 -3.07
CA GLY A 106 -20.34 -16.05 -2.38
C GLY A 106 -20.09 -15.10 -1.20
N LEU A 107 -20.30 -13.81 -1.43
CA LEU A 107 -20.14 -12.77 -0.40
C LEU A 107 -21.22 -12.87 0.67
N ALA A 108 -22.47 -13.08 0.29
CA ALA A 108 -23.58 -13.26 1.25
C ALA A 108 -23.31 -14.45 2.17
N ARG A 109 -22.77 -15.55 1.63
CA ARG A 109 -22.38 -16.73 2.41
C ARG A 109 -21.27 -16.40 3.42
N LEU A 110 -20.20 -15.71 2.99
CA LEU A 110 -19.11 -15.30 3.91
C LEU A 110 -19.64 -14.42 5.06
N ILE A 111 -20.50 -13.46 4.75
CA ILE A 111 -21.15 -12.60 5.76
C ILE A 111 -22.01 -13.45 6.70
N GLY A 112 -22.79 -14.39 6.15
CA GLY A 112 -23.64 -15.31 6.92
C GLY A 112 -22.84 -16.20 7.86
N GLU A 113 -21.70 -16.73 7.43
CA GLU A 113 -20.78 -17.51 8.27
C GLU A 113 -20.30 -16.71 9.47
N VAL A 114 -19.83 -15.48 9.25
CA VAL A 114 -19.37 -14.59 10.33
C VAL A 114 -20.54 -14.25 11.27
N LYS A 115 -21.68 -13.84 10.75
CA LYS A 115 -22.88 -13.55 11.53
C LYS A 115 -23.29 -14.72 12.44
N GLY A 116 -23.24 -15.95 11.90
CA GLY A 116 -23.67 -17.15 12.61
C GLY A 116 -22.82 -17.53 13.83
N VAL A 117 -21.59 -17.01 13.92
CA VAL A 117 -20.65 -17.37 15.00
C VAL A 117 -20.28 -16.22 15.95
N LEU A 118 -20.57 -14.97 15.57
CA LEU A 118 -20.12 -13.78 16.33
C LEU A 118 -20.74 -13.67 17.74
N GLY A 119 -21.95 -14.19 17.97
CA GLY A 119 -22.63 -14.07 19.28
C GLY A 119 -23.03 -12.64 19.69
N VAL A 120 -22.70 -11.63 18.88
CA VAL A 120 -23.04 -10.21 19.08
C VAL A 120 -23.65 -9.63 17.80
N PRO A 121 -24.51 -8.59 17.88
CA PRO A 121 -25.14 -8.01 16.71
C PRO A 121 -24.16 -7.26 15.82
N ILE A 122 -24.35 -7.37 14.50
CA ILE A 122 -23.71 -6.50 13.50
C ILE A 122 -24.57 -5.25 13.39
N ALA A 123 -24.06 -4.12 13.90
CA ALA A 123 -24.79 -2.86 13.97
C ALA A 123 -24.65 -2.00 12.71
N GLY A 124 -23.71 -2.31 11.84
CA GLY A 124 -23.48 -1.60 10.59
C GLY A 124 -22.48 -2.32 9.71
N VAL A 125 -22.46 -1.96 8.43
CA VAL A 125 -21.51 -2.46 7.44
C VAL A 125 -20.82 -1.29 6.74
N MET A 126 -19.54 -1.41 6.45
CA MET A 126 -18.76 -0.47 5.64
C MET A 126 -18.05 -1.22 4.53
N SER A 127 -18.12 -0.71 3.29
CA SER A 127 -17.40 -1.28 2.14
C SER A 127 -17.15 -0.22 1.06
N ASP A 128 -16.49 -0.59 -0.04
CA ASP A 128 -16.31 0.27 -1.22
C ASP A 128 -17.63 0.60 -1.95
N GLY A 129 -18.72 -0.05 -1.58
CA GLY A 129 -20.06 0.17 -2.15
C GLY A 129 -20.27 -0.48 -3.52
N HIS A 130 -19.38 -1.38 -3.95
CA HIS A 130 -19.56 -2.13 -5.19
C HIS A 130 -20.90 -2.86 -5.23
N HIS A 131 -21.53 -2.97 -6.41
CA HIS A 131 -22.90 -3.45 -6.56
C HIS A 131 -23.12 -4.86 -5.99
N SER A 132 -22.18 -5.79 -6.23
CA SER A 132 -22.24 -7.16 -5.68
C SER A 132 -22.21 -7.18 -4.15
N ILE A 133 -21.38 -6.32 -3.53
CA ILE A 133 -21.28 -6.22 -2.07
C ILE A 133 -22.58 -5.65 -1.50
N ARG A 134 -23.13 -4.59 -2.12
CA ARG A 134 -24.41 -4.01 -1.65
C ARG A 134 -25.54 -5.03 -1.64
N LYS A 135 -25.63 -5.85 -2.70
CA LYS A 135 -26.63 -6.93 -2.79
C LYS A 135 -26.38 -8.02 -1.75
N ALA A 136 -25.13 -8.46 -1.59
CA ALA A 136 -24.75 -9.47 -0.60
C ALA A 136 -25.06 -9.02 0.84
N VAL A 137 -24.78 -7.76 1.16
CA VAL A 137 -25.10 -7.18 2.47
C VAL A 137 -26.60 -7.11 2.70
N ALA A 138 -27.39 -6.65 1.71
CA ALA A 138 -28.84 -6.57 1.81
C ALA A 138 -29.47 -7.96 2.02
N GLU A 139 -28.91 -8.99 1.40
CA GLU A 139 -29.35 -10.38 1.52
C GLU A 139 -28.98 -10.98 2.89
N ALA A 140 -27.71 -10.89 3.30
CA ALA A 140 -27.23 -11.53 4.52
C ALA A 140 -27.60 -10.77 5.81
N LEU A 141 -27.75 -9.45 5.72
CA LEU A 141 -27.96 -8.54 6.84
C LEU A 141 -29.13 -7.57 6.55
N PRO A 142 -30.37 -8.08 6.36
CA PRO A 142 -31.51 -7.21 6.08
C PRO A 142 -31.72 -6.21 7.22
N GLY A 143 -31.91 -4.93 6.86
CA GLY A 143 -32.13 -3.84 7.81
C GLY A 143 -30.92 -3.29 8.52
N VAL A 144 -29.73 -3.86 8.30
CA VAL A 144 -28.47 -3.31 8.84
C VAL A 144 -27.98 -2.15 7.96
N PRO A 145 -27.66 -0.97 8.53
CA PRO A 145 -27.15 0.17 7.78
C PRO A 145 -25.85 -0.19 7.05
N HIS A 146 -25.77 0.18 5.76
CA HIS A 146 -24.57 -0.02 4.95
C HIS A 146 -24.01 1.32 4.50
N GLN A 147 -22.83 1.68 5.01
CA GLN A 147 -22.12 2.91 4.74
C GLN A 147 -21.04 2.68 3.70
N PRO A 148 -21.02 3.41 2.56
CA PRO A 148 -19.87 3.42 1.65
C PRO A 148 -18.62 3.93 2.35
N CYS A 149 -17.47 3.32 2.05
CA CYS A 149 -16.17 3.74 2.58
C CYS A 149 -15.80 5.12 2.05
N GLN A 150 -15.60 6.08 2.93
CA GLN A 150 -15.26 7.45 2.57
C GLN A 150 -13.95 7.54 1.78
N PHE A 151 -12.96 6.71 2.11
CA PHE A 151 -11.69 6.67 1.37
C PHE A 151 -11.90 6.27 -0.10
N HIS A 152 -12.66 5.20 -0.36
CA HIS A 152 -12.96 4.78 -1.73
C HIS A 152 -13.76 5.83 -2.49
N TYR A 153 -14.74 6.45 -1.83
CA TYR A 153 -15.52 7.54 -2.42
C TYR A 153 -14.63 8.73 -2.80
N LEU A 154 -13.78 9.20 -1.89
CA LEU A 154 -12.88 10.33 -2.14
C LEU A 154 -11.85 10.00 -3.21
N ARG A 155 -11.33 8.78 -3.23
CA ARG A 155 -10.41 8.29 -4.27
C ARG A 155 -11.05 8.33 -5.65
N GLU A 156 -12.30 7.86 -5.76
CA GLU A 156 -13.02 7.89 -7.03
C GLU A 156 -13.36 9.34 -7.46
N ALA A 157 -13.78 10.19 -6.53
CA ALA A 157 -14.02 11.60 -6.79
C ALA A 157 -12.76 12.36 -7.23
N ALA A 158 -11.60 11.99 -6.70
CA ALA A 158 -10.31 12.58 -7.07
C ALA A 158 -9.70 12.00 -8.37
N ARG A 159 -10.23 10.87 -8.86
CA ARG A 159 -9.66 10.17 -10.04
C ARG A 159 -9.44 11.06 -11.25
N PRO A 160 -10.41 11.89 -11.71
CA PRO A 160 -10.22 12.72 -12.89
C PRO A 160 -9.06 13.72 -12.73
N ILE A 161 -8.91 14.30 -11.53
CA ILE A 161 -7.82 15.22 -11.21
C ILE A 161 -6.48 14.49 -11.24
N TYR A 162 -6.42 13.32 -10.64
CA TYR A 162 -5.22 12.49 -10.63
C TYR A 162 -4.81 12.04 -12.04
N GLU A 163 -5.76 11.64 -12.87
CA GLU A 163 -5.48 11.22 -14.25
C GLU A 163 -4.99 12.39 -15.10
N ALA A 164 -5.56 13.60 -14.94
CA ALA A 164 -5.07 14.81 -15.60
C ALA A 164 -3.64 15.16 -15.17
N ASP A 165 -3.35 15.11 -13.88
CA ASP A 165 -2.02 15.34 -13.32
C ASP A 165 -1.00 14.29 -13.80
N ARG A 166 -1.38 13.00 -13.82
CA ARG A 166 -0.57 11.92 -14.38
C ARG A 166 -0.26 12.14 -15.86
N HIS A 167 -1.25 12.60 -16.63
CA HIS A 167 -1.05 12.93 -18.04
C HIS A 167 -0.07 14.08 -18.20
N ALA A 168 -0.20 15.14 -17.42
CA ALA A 168 0.74 16.27 -17.38
C ALA A 168 2.16 15.81 -17.06
N LYS A 169 2.33 14.89 -16.08
CA LYS A 169 3.62 14.27 -15.79
C LYS A 169 4.23 13.56 -16.98
N VAL A 170 3.43 12.79 -17.74
CA VAL A 170 3.92 12.10 -18.94
C VAL A 170 4.40 13.10 -20.00
N LEU A 171 3.68 14.22 -20.18
CA LEU A 171 4.08 15.28 -21.10
C LEU A 171 5.37 15.96 -20.64
N LEU A 172 5.52 16.27 -19.36
CA LEU A 172 6.76 16.83 -18.80
C LEU A 172 7.94 15.87 -18.99
N LYS A 173 7.77 14.58 -18.71
CA LYS A 173 8.81 13.56 -18.98
C LYS A 173 9.25 13.56 -20.44
N LYS A 174 8.33 13.71 -21.38
CA LYS A 174 8.65 13.77 -22.82
C LYS A 174 9.49 15.01 -23.18
N LYS A 175 9.24 16.15 -22.54
CA LYS A 175 9.98 17.41 -22.76
C LYS A 175 11.40 17.37 -22.18
N VAL A 176 11.65 16.60 -21.14
CA VAL A 176 12.95 16.52 -20.44
C VAL A 176 13.83 15.36 -20.99
N ARG A 177 13.61 14.94 -22.24
CA ARG A 177 14.45 13.92 -22.89
C ARG A 177 15.84 14.48 -23.21
N GLY A 178 16.87 13.64 -23.14
CA GLY A 178 18.23 13.98 -23.55
C GLY A 178 19.23 14.20 -22.41
N ILE A 179 18.89 13.90 -21.18
CA ILE A 179 19.80 14.01 -20.03
C ILE A 179 20.92 12.96 -20.10
N ARG A 180 20.60 11.73 -20.51
CA ARG A 180 21.59 10.65 -20.67
C ARG A 180 22.76 11.01 -21.59
N PRO A 181 22.54 11.57 -22.80
CA PRO A 181 23.65 12.05 -23.64
C PRO A 181 24.50 13.12 -22.99
N ILE A 182 23.96 13.96 -22.11
CA ILE A 182 24.76 14.93 -21.33
C ILE A 182 25.65 14.19 -20.34
N GLU A 183 25.11 13.24 -19.60
CA GLU A 183 25.86 12.43 -18.63
C GLU A 183 27.00 11.68 -19.30
N TRP A 184 26.76 11.04 -20.44
CA TRP A 184 27.82 10.32 -21.19
C TRP A 184 28.96 11.22 -21.66
N ARG A 185 28.66 12.47 -22.09
CA ARG A 185 29.70 13.43 -22.49
C ARG A 185 30.55 13.89 -21.30
N LEU A 186 30.03 13.78 -20.10
CA LEU A 186 30.70 14.19 -18.86
C LEU A 186 31.33 12.99 -18.12
N GLU A 187 31.17 11.78 -18.66
CA GLU A 187 31.71 10.57 -18.09
C GLU A 187 33.26 10.61 -18.18
N GLY A 188 33.94 10.29 -17.08
CA GLY A 188 35.40 10.36 -17.01
C GLY A 188 36.00 11.76 -16.81
N ARG A 189 35.20 12.84 -16.78
CA ARG A 189 35.67 14.20 -16.48
C ARG A 189 35.52 14.49 -14.98
N ASP A 190 36.63 14.91 -14.35
CA ASP A 190 36.70 15.09 -12.89
C ASP A 190 36.82 16.55 -12.44
N ASP A 191 36.65 17.49 -13.38
CA ASP A 191 36.59 18.91 -13.07
C ASP A 191 35.28 19.26 -12.29
N SER A 192 35.34 20.34 -11.51
CA SER A 192 34.21 20.77 -10.64
C SER A 192 32.92 21.07 -11.39
N GLU A 193 33.03 21.52 -12.65
CA GLU A 193 31.91 21.87 -13.48
C GLU A 193 31.20 20.61 -13.99
N SER A 194 31.94 19.63 -14.47
CA SER A 194 31.45 18.33 -14.90
C SER A 194 30.78 17.58 -13.76
N ARG A 195 31.35 17.69 -12.55
CA ARG A 195 30.75 17.11 -11.33
C ARG A 195 29.41 17.74 -11.00
N ALA A 196 29.34 19.07 -10.95
CA ALA A 196 28.10 19.81 -10.70
C ALA A 196 27.03 19.51 -11.77
N ALA A 197 27.43 19.43 -13.04
CA ALA A 197 26.48 19.09 -14.11
C ALA A 197 25.94 17.65 -13.98
N ARG A 198 26.78 16.68 -13.59
CA ARG A 198 26.32 15.30 -13.31
C ARG A 198 25.36 15.25 -12.12
N GLU A 199 25.61 16.03 -11.06
CA GLU A 199 24.70 16.12 -9.91
C GLU A 199 23.34 16.67 -10.31
N HIS A 200 23.29 17.70 -11.18
CA HIS A 200 22.01 18.22 -11.71
C HIS A 200 21.31 17.17 -12.59
N CYS A 201 22.02 16.44 -13.43
CA CYS A 201 21.45 15.35 -14.22
C CYS A 201 20.86 14.25 -13.32
N ALA A 202 21.57 13.87 -12.25
CA ALA A 202 21.08 12.90 -11.27
C ALA A 202 19.82 13.39 -10.54
N ALA A 203 19.78 14.69 -10.17
CA ALA A 203 18.60 15.30 -9.55
C ALA A 203 17.38 15.26 -10.47
N VAL A 204 17.56 15.57 -11.77
CA VAL A 204 16.47 15.48 -12.77
C VAL A 204 16.01 14.04 -12.93
N ARG A 205 16.91 13.05 -13.02
CA ARG A 205 16.52 11.64 -13.10
C ARG A 205 15.74 11.18 -11.88
N SER A 206 16.17 11.58 -10.68
CA SER A 206 15.45 11.30 -9.44
C SER A 206 14.05 11.89 -9.46
N ALA A 207 13.90 13.15 -9.90
CA ALA A 207 12.59 13.79 -10.04
C ALA A 207 11.68 13.05 -11.02
N LEU A 208 12.23 12.60 -12.17
CA LEU A 208 11.49 11.86 -13.19
C LEU A 208 11.05 10.45 -12.73
N ALA A 209 11.80 9.83 -11.82
CA ALA A 209 11.51 8.49 -11.33
C ALA A 209 10.45 8.46 -10.21
N ASP A 210 10.19 9.60 -9.55
CA ASP A 210 9.20 9.67 -8.47
C ASP A 210 7.78 9.60 -9.01
N ASP A 211 7.08 8.49 -8.79
CA ASP A 211 5.74 8.27 -9.32
C ASP A 211 4.61 8.76 -8.40
N GLY A 212 4.94 9.19 -7.16
CA GLY A 212 3.94 9.64 -6.19
C GLY A 212 3.00 8.53 -5.72
N ARG A 213 2.14 8.84 -4.76
CA ARG A 213 1.14 7.91 -4.20
C ARG A 213 -0.25 8.52 -4.29
N PRO A 214 -1.08 8.09 -5.26
CA PRO A 214 -2.45 8.56 -5.34
C PRO A 214 -3.29 8.03 -4.17
N PRO A 215 -4.34 8.71 -3.73
CA PRO A 215 -4.83 10.01 -4.21
C PRO A 215 -4.20 11.22 -3.54
N LEU A 216 -3.26 11.01 -2.60
CA LEU A 216 -2.74 12.07 -1.72
C LEU A 216 -1.61 12.89 -2.36
N GLU A 217 -0.95 12.35 -3.38
CA GLU A 217 0.13 13.02 -4.09
C GLU A 217 -0.23 13.28 -5.54
N ALA A 218 0.06 14.49 -6.01
CA ALA A 218 -0.06 14.90 -7.40
C ALA A 218 1.32 14.80 -8.08
N PRO A 219 1.63 13.68 -8.76
CA PRO A 219 2.97 13.42 -9.28
C PRO A 219 3.39 14.37 -10.40
N GLY A 220 2.45 14.96 -11.15
CA GLY A 220 2.72 15.97 -12.18
C GLY A 220 3.14 17.28 -11.56
N LEU A 221 2.40 17.80 -10.59
CA LEU A 221 2.74 19.01 -9.84
C LEU A 221 4.06 18.85 -9.08
N LYS A 222 4.27 17.70 -8.46
CA LYS A 222 5.52 17.40 -7.75
C LYS A 222 6.72 17.41 -8.69
N LEU A 223 6.59 16.84 -9.88
CA LEU A 223 7.63 16.85 -10.91
C LEU A 223 7.90 18.28 -11.40
N GLU A 224 6.86 19.05 -11.68
CA GLU A 224 6.99 20.46 -12.10
C GLU A 224 7.76 21.27 -11.04
N GLY A 225 7.35 21.21 -9.79
CA GLY A 225 8.03 21.92 -8.70
C GLY A 225 9.50 21.54 -8.55
N ARG A 226 9.85 20.26 -8.68
CA ARG A 226 11.26 19.80 -8.65
C ARG A 226 12.06 20.29 -9.84
N LEU A 227 11.50 20.21 -11.07
CA LEU A 227 12.17 20.71 -12.26
C LEU A 227 12.39 22.23 -12.20
N SER A 228 11.39 22.99 -11.73
CA SER A 228 11.49 24.43 -11.51
C SER A 228 12.57 24.77 -10.48
N ALA A 229 12.69 24.03 -9.40
CA ALA A 229 13.76 24.22 -8.40
C ALA A 229 15.16 23.94 -8.97
N ILE A 230 15.29 22.90 -9.81
CA ILE A 230 16.54 22.56 -10.51
C ILE A 230 16.90 23.66 -11.50
N ALA A 231 15.95 24.14 -12.31
CA ALA A 231 16.14 25.24 -13.26
C ALA A 231 16.61 26.52 -12.54
N ALA A 232 15.94 26.90 -11.45
CA ALA A 232 16.34 28.05 -10.64
C ALA A 232 17.75 27.89 -10.04
N SER A 233 18.18 26.68 -9.72
CA SER A 233 19.54 26.38 -9.27
C SER A 233 20.56 26.59 -10.38
N LEU A 234 20.27 26.11 -11.58
CA LEU A 234 21.13 26.32 -12.76
C LEU A 234 21.27 27.82 -13.10
N ASP A 235 20.17 28.57 -13.07
CA ASP A 235 20.20 30.02 -13.31
C ASP A 235 21.06 30.77 -12.27
N ARG A 236 21.01 30.37 -11.02
CA ARG A 236 21.90 30.96 -9.98
C ARG A 236 23.37 30.71 -10.27
N VAL A 237 23.71 29.50 -10.72
CA VAL A 237 25.08 29.15 -11.08
C VAL A 237 25.55 29.94 -12.30
N ALA A 238 24.70 30.04 -13.33
CA ALA A 238 24.99 30.80 -14.54
C ALA A 238 25.27 32.30 -14.22
N ARG A 239 24.41 32.95 -13.40
CA ARG A 239 24.58 34.37 -13.00
C ARG A 239 25.88 34.60 -12.23
N ARG A 240 26.27 33.69 -11.34
CA ARG A 240 27.54 33.80 -10.58
C ARG A 240 28.78 33.72 -11.46
N ARG A 241 28.70 33.02 -12.59
CA ARG A 241 29.78 32.95 -13.57
C ARG A 241 29.96 34.28 -14.32
N VAL A 242 28.87 34.87 -14.76
CA VAL A 242 28.90 36.18 -15.45
C VAL A 242 29.49 37.27 -14.55
N SER A 243 29.11 37.27 -13.24
CA SER A 243 29.61 38.23 -12.26
C SER A 243 31.11 38.06 -11.87
N ARG A 244 31.74 36.92 -12.16
CA ARG A 244 33.17 36.65 -11.89
C ARG A 244 34.05 36.84 -13.11
N GLY A 245 33.49 37.04 -14.29
CA GLY A 245 34.19 37.25 -15.54
C GLY A 245 34.32 38.72 -15.97
N ASN A 246 33.77 39.64 -15.19
CA ASN A 246 33.99 41.09 -15.26
C ASN A 246 34.87 41.53 -14.06
#